data_c4d9ee06d3689896536d8bfc845f2895
#
_entry.id   c4d9ee06d3689896536d8bfc845f2895
#
_cell.length_a   1.000
_cell.length_b   1.000
_cell.length_c   1.000
_cell.angle_alpha   90.00
_cell.angle_beta   90.00
_cell.angle_gamma   90.00
#
_symmetry.space_group_name_H-M   'P 1'
#
loop_
_entity.id
_entity.type
_entity.pdbx_description
1 polymer ?
#
loop_
_entity_poly.entity_id
_entity_poly.type
_entity_poly.pdbx_seq_one_letter_code
_entity_poly.pdbx_strand_id
1 'polypeptide(L)'
;MHMKIELKKNCRYALVVPTSMGIRITPPAGQPVNVGGTFIMHATSAESNVASVASYLGLPVKILTTFVKGSPIAQIIKDNLRSRGMDYEGPEVSQGGPWGYRHQFNIADSGYGTRGPRVWNDRAGEVGRTLNVKDFDLDRIFGEEGVQIVHLSGLVGALSPDTGKFCLELARAAKKHGTKISFDLNYRATFWKGREKELSAIFGEIASVADVLVGNEEDFQLCLGVKGPEAGGKGLKAEIESFKEMINRVRRAYPNASTYATTLREVVDTNHHLWGAIMAAGDDWFVVEPRDITVLDRIGGGDGFVGGMLYAILKGWEPEKWIQFGWASGALATTMLTDYAQPADEDQVWSIWKGNARVQR
;
A
#
# COMPACT_ATOMS: atom_id res chain seq x y z
N MET A 1 12.44 -21.96 16.20
CA MET A 1 13.01 -21.55 14.91
C MET A 1 12.00 -20.55 14.37
N HIS A 2 12.34 -19.26 14.32
CA HIS A 2 11.38 -18.26 13.83
C HIS A 2 11.04 -18.51 12.38
N MET A 3 9.79 -18.22 12.03
CA MET A 3 9.30 -18.36 10.68
C MET A 3 10.09 -17.49 9.71
N LYS A 4 10.46 -18.03 8.54
CA LYS A 4 11.04 -17.28 7.42
C LYS A 4 10.18 -17.48 6.19
N ILE A 5 9.92 -16.40 5.47
CA ILE A 5 9.31 -16.50 4.13
C ILE A 5 10.43 -16.83 3.15
N GLU A 6 10.38 -18.04 2.58
CA GLU A 6 11.33 -18.42 1.53
C GLU A 6 11.02 -17.67 0.23
N LEU A 7 11.95 -16.83 -0.19
CA LEU A 7 11.84 -16.05 -1.42
C LEU A 7 12.50 -16.78 -2.59
N LYS A 8 11.90 -16.65 -3.76
CA LYS A 8 12.48 -17.13 -5.02
C LYS A 8 13.84 -16.49 -5.25
N LYS A 9 14.81 -17.30 -5.64
CA LYS A 9 16.19 -16.84 -5.97
C LYS A 9 16.30 -16.44 -7.44
N ASN A 10 17.35 -15.71 -7.76
CA ASN A 10 17.69 -15.30 -9.15
C ASN A 10 16.56 -14.54 -9.85
N CYS A 11 15.93 -13.62 -9.14
CA CYS A 11 14.91 -12.73 -9.66
C CYS A 11 15.49 -11.40 -10.09
N ARG A 12 15.02 -10.87 -11.22
CA ARG A 12 15.34 -9.52 -11.68
C ARG A 12 14.69 -8.47 -10.76
N TYR A 13 13.47 -8.76 -10.27
CA TYR A 13 12.73 -7.83 -9.42
C TYR A 13 12.51 -8.40 -8.02
N ALA A 14 12.78 -7.55 -7.03
CA ALA A 14 12.43 -7.82 -5.65
C ALA A 14 10.90 -7.68 -5.44
N LEU A 15 10.33 -6.62 -6.04
CA LEU A 15 8.91 -6.28 -5.88
C LEU A 15 8.29 -5.87 -7.20
N VAL A 16 7.11 -6.42 -7.51
CA VAL A 16 6.26 -5.98 -8.62
C VAL A 16 4.91 -5.57 -8.08
N VAL A 17 4.35 -4.46 -8.56
CA VAL A 17 3.03 -3.97 -8.15
C VAL A 17 2.18 -3.56 -9.35
N PRO A 18 0.97 -4.12 -9.52
CA PRO A 18 -0.02 -3.60 -10.44
C PRO A 18 -0.71 -2.40 -9.81
N THR A 19 -0.95 -1.35 -10.58
CA THR A 19 -1.57 -0.15 -10.04
C THR A 19 -2.21 0.76 -11.09
N SER A 20 -3.12 1.61 -10.64
CA SER A 20 -3.60 2.77 -11.39
C SER A 20 -2.88 4.03 -10.91
N MET A 21 -1.88 4.47 -11.69
CA MET A 21 -1.13 5.68 -11.37
C MET A 21 -1.95 6.95 -11.61
N GLY A 22 -1.88 7.88 -10.67
CA GLY A 22 -2.47 9.19 -10.76
C GLY A 22 -1.57 10.29 -10.22
N ILE A 23 -2.16 11.48 -10.05
CA ILE A 23 -1.48 12.65 -9.51
C ILE A 23 -2.18 13.08 -8.22
N ARG A 24 -1.41 13.25 -7.16
CA ARG A 24 -1.84 14.05 -6.02
C ARG A 24 -1.59 15.54 -6.30
N ILE A 25 -2.59 16.34 -5.97
CA ILE A 25 -2.54 17.79 -5.96
C ILE A 25 -2.75 18.23 -4.51
N THR A 26 -1.73 18.83 -3.89
CA THR A 26 -1.76 19.22 -2.49
C THR A 26 -1.28 20.66 -2.32
N PRO A 27 -1.95 21.51 -1.50
CA PRO A 27 -1.41 22.80 -1.13
C PRO A 27 -0.21 22.62 -0.20
N PRO A 28 0.56 23.70 0.09
CA PRO A 28 1.56 23.68 1.14
C PRO A 28 0.99 23.20 2.48
N ALA A 29 1.85 22.61 3.32
CA ALA A 29 1.46 22.05 4.61
C ALA A 29 0.59 23.00 5.44
N GLY A 30 -0.50 22.44 6.00
CA GLY A 30 -1.42 23.19 6.85
C GLY A 30 -2.40 24.11 6.11
N GLN A 31 -2.27 24.32 4.80
CA GLN A 31 -3.21 25.12 4.03
C GLN A 31 -4.39 24.27 3.56
N PRO A 32 -5.63 24.77 3.57
CA PRO A 32 -6.78 24.09 3.00
C PRO A 32 -6.80 24.20 1.47
N VAL A 33 -7.33 23.17 0.79
CA VAL A 33 -7.44 23.12 -0.69
C VAL A 33 -8.19 24.32 -1.26
N ASN A 34 -9.23 24.82 -0.59
CA ASN A 34 -10.08 25.88 -1.08
C ASN A 34 -9.46 27.29 -1.05
N VAL A 35 -8.28 27.46 -0.48
CA VAL A 35 -7.56 28.75 -0.53
C VAL A 35 -7.04 29.02 -1.93
N GLY A 36 -6.68 27.98 -2.68
CA GLY A 36 -6.12 28.13 -4.02
C GLY A 36 -4.66 28.62 -4.00
N GLY A 37 -4.17 29.08 -5.11
CA GLY A 37 -2.82 29.61 -5.26
C GLY A 37 -1.78 28.54 -5.62
N THR A 38 -0.84 28.24 -4.76
CA THR A 38 0.24 27.27 -5.03
C THR A 38 -0.22 25.84 -4.70
N PHE A 39 0.06 24.92 -5.62
CA PHE A 39 -0.15 23.48 -5.41
C PHE A 39 1.11 22.71 -5.79
N ILE A 40 1.39 21.66 -5.06
CA ILE A 40 2.43 20.68 -5.34
C ILE A 40 1.74 19.49 -6.05
N MET A 41 2.35 19.02 -7.13
CA MET A 41 1.88 17.86 -7.89
C MET A 41 2.93 16.75 -7.84
N HIS A 42 2.51 15.53 -7.52
CA HIS A 42 3.39 14.36 -7.60
C HIS A 42 2.59 13.11 -7.98
N ALA A 43 3.27 12.15 -8.63
CA ALA A 43 2.66 10.90 -9.00
C ALA A 43 2.45 10.01 -7.78
N THR A 44 1.28 9.40 -7.67
CA THR A 44 0.90 8.57 -6.53
C THR A 44 -0.05 7.44 -6.92
N SER A 45 0.00 6.39 -6.15
CA SER A 45 -0.98 5.33 -6.00
C SER A 45 -0.64 4.53 -4.75
N ALA A 46 -1.60 3.88 -4.11
CA ALA A 46 -1.34 3.10 -2.89
C ALA A 46 -0.21 2.07 -3.12
N GLU A 47 -0.26 1.35 -4.22
CA GLU A 47 0.70 0.30 -4.55
C GLU A 47 2.10 0.87 -4.85
N SER A 48 2.20 1.99 -5.57
CA SER A 48 3.50 2.64 -5.82
C SER A 48 4.07 3.29 -4.55
N ASN A 49 3.21 3.70 -3.62
CA ASN A 49 3.63 4.21 -2.31
C ASN A 49 4.27 3.09 -1.48
N VAL A 50 3.66 1.90 -1.45
CA VAL A 50 4.25 0.69 -0.84
C VAL A 50 5.61 0.37 -1.45
N ALA A 51 5.69 0.38 -2.77
CA ALA A 51 6.91 0.04 -3.51
C ALA A 51 8.05 1.05 -3.31
N SER A 52 7.74 2.30 -2.92
CA SER A 52 8.72 3.37 -2.73
C SER A 52 9.79 3.03 -1.70
N VAL A 53 9.43 2.41 -0.58
CA VAL A 53 10.42 2.05 0.45
C VAL A 53 11.50 1.14 -0.12
N ALA A 54 11.10 0.08 -0.83
CA ALA A 54 12.03 -0.86 -1.44
C ALA A 54 12.91 -0.19 -2.50
N SER A 55 12.31 0.65 -3.35
CA SER A 55 13.03 1.33 -4.44
C SER A 55 14.03 2.36 -3.92
N TYR A 56 13.65 3.23 -2.98
CA TYR A 56 14.57 4.21 -2.37
C TYR A 56 15.73 3.53 -1.63
N LEU A 57 15.51 2.34 -1.08
CA LEU A 57 16.56 1.54 -0.43
C LEU A 57 17.29 0.58 -1.39
N GLY A 58 17.18 0.82 -2.71
CA GLY A 58 18.02 0.21 -3.74
C GLY A 58 17.59 -1.18 -4.21
N LEU A 59 16.39 -1.66 -3.85
CA LEU A 59 15.87 -2.91 -4.40
C LEU A 59 15.19 -2.67 -5.76
N PRO A 60 15.35 -3.57 -6.74
CA PRO A 60 14.72 -3.45 -8.05
C PRO A 60 13.21 -3.65 -7.97
N VAL A 61 12.45 -2.66 -8.44
CA VAL A 61 10.99 -2.61 -8.40
C VAL A 61 10.43 -2.40 -9.81
N LYS A 62 9.32 -3.04 -10.13
CA LYS A 62 8.56 -2.80 -11.38
C LYS A 62 7.10 -2.49 -11.10
N ILE A 63 6.59 -1.47 -11.78
CA ILE A 63 5.19 -1.03 -11.76
C ILE A 63 4.49 -1.56 -13.02
N LEU A 64 3.36 -2.24 -12.85
CA LEU A 64 2.47 -2.63 -13.95
C LEU A 64 1.28 -1.68 -13.97
N THR A 65 1.16 -0.86 -15.04
CA THR A 65 0.10 0.16 -15.10
C THR A 65 -0.30 0.47 -16.55
N THR A 66 -1.31 1.30 -16.70
CA THR A 66 -1.78 1.78 -18.02
C THR A 66 -1.55 3.28 -18.13
N PHE A 67 -1.14 3.76 -19.30
CA PHE A 67 -0.91 5.17 -19.56
C PHE A 67 -1.88 5.73 -20.61
N VAL A 68 -2.24 7.00 -20.48
CA VAL A 68 -2.94 7.72 -21.56
C VAL A 68 -1.89 8.18 -22.57
N LYS A 69 -2.02 7.69 -23.80
CA LYS A 69 -1.07 7.97 -24.91
C LYS A 69 -0.92 9.46 -25.16
N GLY A 70 0.32 9.96 -25.16
CA GLY A 70 0.64 11.37 -25.42
C GLY A 70 0.20 12.36 -24.35
N SER A 71 -0.33 11.90 -23.21
CA SER A 71 -0.73 12.78 -22.10
C SER A 71 0.47 13.38 -21.38
N PRO A 72 0.52 14.71 -21.16
CA PRO A 72 1.53 15.32 -20.30
C PRO A 72 1.52 14.77 -18.87
N ILE A 73 0.35 14.39 -18.35
CA ILE A 73 0.21 13.75 -17.02
C ILE A 73 0.87 12.37 -17.03
N ALA A 74 0.69 11.58 -18.09
CA ALA A 74 1.41 10.30 -18.22
C ALA A 74 2.92 10.50 -18.23
N GLN A 75 3.42 11.58 -18.85
CA GLN A 75 4.86 11.90 -18.85
C GLN A 75 5.35 12.26 -17.43
N ILE A 76 4.61 13.10 -16.69
CA ILE A 76 4.93 13.42 -15.28
C ILE A 76 5.01 12.14 -14.45
N ILE A 77 4.05 11.21 -14.62
CA ILE A 77 4.05 9.93 -13.92
C ILE A 77 5.29 9.11 -14.26
N LYS A 78 5.60 8.96 -15.56
CA LYS A 78 6.78 8.21 -16.01
C LYS A 78 8.09 8.81 -15.48
N ASP A 79 8.23 10.13 -15.50
CA ASP A 79 9.42 10.81 -14.99
C ASP A 79 9.55 10.67 -13.47
N ASN A 80 8.42 10.71 -12.76
CA ASN A 80 8.40 10.49 -11.32
C ASN A 80 8.77 9.04 -10.94
N LEU A 81 8.27 8.04 -11.68
CA LEU A 81 8.68 6.64 -11.48
C LEU A 81 10.17 6.44 -11.72
N ARG A 82 10.73 7.02 -12.81
CA ARG A 82 12.18 6.98 -13.07
C ARG A 82 12.99 7.64 -11.95
N SER A 83 12.56 8.80 -11.46
CA SER A 83 13.24 9.51 -10.37
C SER A 83 13.25 8.72 -9.06
N ARG A 84 12.27 7.85 -8.85
CA ARG A 84 12.23 6.90 -7.74
C ARG A 84 13.03 5.62 -7.99
N GLY A 85 13.62 5.42 -9.17
CA GLY A 85 14.34 4.19 -9.53
C GLY A 85 13.43 3.00 -9.83
N MET A 86 12.18 3.24 -10.22
CA MET A 86 11.21 2.21 -10.53
C MET A 86 11.11 1.95 -12.02
N ASP A 87 11.27 0.70 -12.44
CA ASP A 87 10.88 0.26 -13.78
C ASP A 87 9.35 0.27 -13.90
N TYR A 88 8.86 0.44 -15.11
CA TYR A 88 7.42 0.37 -15.37
C TYR A 88 7.13 -0.29 -16.71
N GLU A 89 5.97 -0.93 -16.79
CA GLU A 89 5.48 -1.60 -17.99
C GLU A 89 3.95 -1.46 -18.08
N GLY A 90 3.44 -1.36 -19.31
CA GLY A 90 2.02 -1.41 -19.60
C GLY A 90 1.62 -0.68 -20.86
N PRO A 91 0.36 -0.84 -21.30
CA PRO A 91 -0.11 -0.30 -22.56
C PRO A 91 -0.29 1.23 -22.50
N GLU A 92 -0.18 1.84 -23.68
CA GLU A 92 -0.61 3.21 -23.91
C GLU A 92 -1.98 3.20 -24.58
N VAL A 93 -2.99 3.73 -23.89
CA VAL A 93 -4.39 3.78 -24.34
C VAL A 93 -4.70 5.16 -24.90
N SER A 94 -5.37 5.22 -26.05
CA SER A 94 -5.85 6.49 -26.60
C SER A 94 -6.79 7.18 -25.63
N GLN A 95 -6.68 8.48 -25.49
CA GLN A 95 -7.62 9.27 -24.68
C GLN A 95 -9.07 9.10 -25.12
N GLY A 96 -9.36 8.95 -26.42
CA GLY A 96 -10.72 8.80 -26.93
C GLY A 96 -11.52 10.11 -26.97
N GLY A 97 -10.82 11.25 -27.12
CA GLY A 97 -11.41 12.61 -27.16
C GLY A 97 -11.47 13.28 -25.77
N PRO A 98 -12.05 14.50 -25.68
CA PRO A 98 -12.03 15.33 -24.46
C PRO A 98 -12.72 14.67 -23.25
N TRP A 99 -13.65 13.77 -23.48
CA TRP A 99 -14.47 13.10 -22.45
C TRP A 99 -14.01 11.66 -22.19
N GLY A 100 -12.88 11.27 -22.79
CA GLY A 100 -12.34 9.92 -22.67
C GLY A 100 -11.47 9.71 -21.44
N TYR A 101 -10.46 8.86 -21.59
CA TYR A 101 -9.59 8.45 -20.48
C TYR A 101 -8.66 9.57 -20.04
N ARG A 102 -8.37 9.58 -18.72
CA ARG A 102 -7.33 10.39 -18.08
C ARG A 102 -6.73 9.65 -16.89
N HIS A 103 -5.60 10.11 -16.39
CA HIS A 103 -5.10 9.69 -15.08
C HIS A 103 -5.95 10.34 -13.98
N GLN A 104 -6.17 9.62 -12.89
CA GLN A 104 -6.94 10.11 -11.74
C GLN A 104 -6.20 11.24 -11.02
N PHE A 105 -6.99 12.13 -10.38
CA PHE A 105 -6.48 13.13 -9.46
C PHE A 105 -6.92 12.83 -8.03
N ASN A 106 -5.99 12.96 -7.10
CA ASN A 106 -6.24 12.94 -5.67
C ASN A 106 -5.93 14.34 -5.12
N ILE A 107 -6.97 15.10 -4.84
CA ILE A 107 -6.83 16.47 -4.34
C ILE A 107 -6.99 16.39 -2.83
N ALA A 108 -5.91 16.72 -2.09
CA ALA A 108 -5.90 16.52 -0.65
C ALA A 108 -5.08 17.58 0.06
N ASP A 109 -5.55 18.06 1.21
CA ASP A 109 -4.74 18.83 2.15
C ASP A 109 -4.37 18.00 3.39
N SER A 110 -3.31 18.41 4.07
CA SER A 110 -2.81 17.73 5.27
C SER A 110 -3.63 18.00 6.53
N GLY A 111 -4.54 18.99 6.50
CA GLY A 111 -5.15 19.51 7.71
C GLY A 111 -4.17 20.28 8.61
N TYR A 112 -4.63 20.73 9.77
CA TYR A 112 -3.79 21.33 10.81
C TYR A 112 -4.55 21.46 12.13
N GLY A 113 -3.98 21.06 13.24
CA GLY A 113 -4.55 21.14 14.57
C GLY A 113 -5.93 20.48 14.66
N THR A 114 -6.97 21.25 14.95
CA THR A 114 -8.36 20.76 15.03
C THR A 114 -9.04 20.63 13.68
N ARG A 115 -8.44 21.15 12.59
CA ARG A 115 -8.97 21.05 11.24
C ARG A 115 -8.45 19.78 10.57
N GLY A 116 -9.29 18.75 10.48
CA GLY A 116 -8.96 17.51 9.80
C GLY A 116 -8.63 17.69 8.30
N PRO A 117 -7.83 16.80 7.70
CA PRO A 117 -7.52 16.81 6.28
C PRO A 117 -8.77 16.58 5.44
N ARG A 118 -8.80 17.15 4.24
CA ARG A 118 -9.82 16.87 3.22
C ARG A 118 -9.21 16.15 2.05
N VAL A 119 -9.90 15.12 1.56
CA VAL A 119 -9.48 14.32 0.41
C VAL A 119 -10.61 14.25 -0.59
N TRP A 120 -10.32 14.57 -1.84
CA TRP A 120 -11.22 14.41 -2.97
C TRP A 120 -10.56 13.56 -4.05
N ASN A 121 -11.13 12.38 -4.29
CA ASN A 121 -10.67 11.48 -5.35
C ASN A 121 -11.47 11.73 -6.62
N ASP A 122 -10.86 12.37 -7.60
CA ASP A 122 -11.43 12.56 -8.92
C ASP A 122 -10.97 11.45 -9.86
N ARG A 123 -11.82 10.44 -10.01
CA ARG A 123 -11.56 9.23 -10.80
C ARG A 123 -12.42 9.12 -12.06
N ALA A 124 -13.06 10.21 -12.50
CA ALA A 124 -13.82 10.21 -13.73
C ALA A 124 -12.90 9.91 -14.91
N GLY A 125 -13.28 8.98 -15.79
CA GLY A 125 -12.47 8.59 -16.94
C GLY A 125 -11.10 7.96 -16.60
N GLU A 126 -10.91 7.41 -15.40
CA GLU A 126 -9.65 6.84 -14.96
C GLU A 126 -9.19 5.70 -15.87
N VAL A 127 -8.01 5.86 -16.49
CA VAL A 127 -7.44 4.88 -17.42
C VAL A 127 -7.07 3.56 -16.76
N GLY A 128 -6.71 3.57 -15.48
CA GLY A 128 -6.37 2.36 -14.71
C GLY A 128 -7.50 1.34 -14.64
N ARG A 129 -8.74 1.74 -14.89
CA ARG A 129 -9.88 0.82 -14.98
C ARG A 129 -9.81 -0.12 -16.19
N THR A 130 -8.93 0.16 -17.15
CA THR A 130 -8.71 -0.68 -18.34
C THR A 130 -7.62 -1.73 -18.15
N LEU A 131 -6.93 -1.75 -17.01
CA LEU A 131 -5.94 -2.78 -16.71
C LEU A 131 -6.50 -4.18 -16.92
N ASN A 132 -5.79 -4.97 -17.75
CA ASN A 132 -6.23 -6.31 -18.13
C ASN A 132 -5.01 -7.23 -18.24
N VAL A 133 -5.20 -8.50 -17.89
CA VAL A 133 -4.13 -9.50 -17.89
C VAL A 133 -3.49 -9.69 -19.28
N LYS A 134 -4.29 -9.58 -20.35
CA LYS A 134 -3.81 -9.73 -21.73
C LYS A 134 -2.80 -8.66 -22.17
N ASP A 135 -2.67 -7.57 -21.42
CA ASP A 135 -1.75 -6.48 -21.72
C ASP A 135 -0.34 -6.76 -21.18
N PHE A 136 -0.14 -7.89 -20.45
CA PHE A 136 1.12 -8.25 -19.81
C PHE A 136 1.48 -9.71 -20.08
N ASP A 137 2.72 -9.96 -20.42
CA ASP A 137 3.27 -11.31 -20.50
C ASP A 137 3.68 -11.80 -19.11
N LEU A 138 2.75 -12.48 -18.43
CA LEU A 138 2.95 -12.93 -17.05
C LEU A 138 3.97 -14.06 -16.93
N ASP A 139 4.10 -14.95 -17.93
CA ASP A 139 5.12 -16.00 -17.93
C ASP A 139 6.53 -15.40 -18.08
N ARG A 140 6.71 -14.35 -18.89
CA ARG A 140 7.95 -13.58 -18.95
C ARG A 140 8.23 -12.88 -17.62
N ILE A 141 7.26 -12.13 -17.06
CA ILE A 141 7.44 -11.34 -15.83
C ILE A 141 7.79 -12.25 -14.65
N PHE A 142 6.97 -13.25 -14.37
CA PHE A 142 7.14 -14.11 -13.19
C PHE A 142 8.08 -15.29 -13.42
N GLY A 143 8.17 -15.79 -14.65
CA GLY A 143 9.00 -16.95 -15.02
C GLY A 143 10.43 -16.55 -15.39
N GLU A 144 10.59 -15.80 -16.49
CA GLU A 144 11.90 -15.48 -17.06
C GLU A 144 12.64 -14.38 -16.30
N GLU A 145 12.00 -13.21 -16.11
CA GLU A 145 12.58 -12.11 -15.32
C GLU A 145 12.67 -12.50 -13.84
N GLY A 146 11.66 -13.17 -13.33
CA GLY A 146 11.55 -13.59 -11.94
C GLY A 146 11.22 -12.43 -10.99
N VAL A 147 10.34 -12.72 -10.06
CA VAL A 147 9.86 -11.76 -9.05
C VAL A 147 9.85 -12.43 -7.69
N GLN A 148 10.37 -11.77 -6.66
CA GLN A 148 10.35 -12.31 -5.30
C GLN A 148 8.99 -12.14 -4.65
N ILE A 149 8.44 -10.91 -4.69
CA ILE A 149 7.10 -10.59 -4.13
C ILE A 149 6.30 -9.80 -5.17
N VAL A 150 5.04 -10.16 -5.36
CA VAL A 150 4.03 -9.30 -5.96
C VAL A 150 3.16 -8.73 -4.84
N HIS A 151 3.00 -7.41 -4.82
CA HIS A 151 2.08 -6.77 -3.87
C HIS A 151 0.83 -6.29 -4.58
N LEU A 152 -0.31 -6.76 -4.12
CA LEU A 152 -1.64 -6.43 -4.59
C LEU A 152 -2.36 -5.56 -3.56
N SER A 153 -3.17 -4.64 -4.03
CA SER A 153 -4.04 -3.84 -3.16
C SER A 153 -5.50 -3.98 -3.60
N GLY A 154 -6.38 -4.04 -2.64
CA GLY A 154 -7.81 -4.03 -2.89
C GLY A 154 -8.29 -2.77 -3.59
N LEU A 155 -7.53 -1.66 -3.52
CA LEU A 155 -7.88 -0.44 -4.22
C LEU A 155 -7.90 -0.67 -5.75
N VAL A 156 -6.83 -1.19 -6.33
CA VAL A 156 -6.79 -1.48 -7.77
C VAL A 156 -7.75 -2.60 -8.13
N GLY A 157 -7.88 -3.63 -7.31
CA GLY A 157 -8.82 -4.73 -7.52
C GLY A 157 -10.29 -4.30 -7.57
N ALA A 158 -10.65 -3.22 -6.88
CA ALA A 158 -12.02 -2.72 -6.82
C ALA A 158 -12.38 -1.67 -7.89
N LEU A 159 -11.43 -1.21 -8.73
CA LEU A 159 -11.69 -0.13 -9.72
C LEU A 159 -12.72 -0.52 -10.78
N SER A 160 -12.69 -1.76 -11.25
CA SER A 160 -13.63 -2.30 -12.23
C SER A 160 -13.69 -3.83 -12.15
N PRO A 161 -14.69 -4.48 -12.76
CA PRO A 161 -14.70 -5.95 -12.86
C PRO A 161 -13.45 -6.52 -13.55
N ASP A 162 -12.91 -5.81 -14.55
CA ASP A 162 -11.70 -6.24 -15.27
C ASP A 162 -10.46 -6.16 -14.40
N THR A 163 -10.31 -5.10 -13.58
CA THR A 163 -9.16 -4.98 -12.67
C THR A 163 -9.22 -6.00 -11.53
N GLY A 164 -10.41 -6.37 -11.06
CA GLY A 164 -10.59 -7.44 -10.09
C GLY A 164 -10.10 -8.79 -10.63
N LYS A 165 -10.53 -9.14 -11.85
CA LYS A 165 -10.05 -10.34 -12.57
C LYS A 165 -8.55 -10.26 -12.82
N PHE A 166 -8.04 -9.12 -13.27
CA PHE A 166 -6.62 -8.90 -13.49
C PHE A 166 -5.79 -9.21 -12.23
N CYS A 167 -6.17 -8.67 -11.08
CA CYS A 167 -5.46 -8.93 -9.82
C CYS A 167 -5.49 -10.42 -9.44
N LEU A 168 -6.64 -11.09 -9.63
CA LEU A 168 -6.77 -12.52 -9.34
C LEU A 168 -5.90 -13.38 -10.28
N GLU A 169 -5.90 -13.09 -11.56
CA GLU A 169 -5.09 -13.83 -12.56
C GLU A 169 -3.60 -13.60 -12.34
N LEU A 170 -3.23 -12.37 -11.99
CA LEU A 170 -1.85 -12.02 -11.62
C LEU A 170 -1.40 -12.77 -10.36
N ALA A 171 -2.25 -12.87 -9.33
CA ALA A 171 -1.97 -13.66 -8.14
C ALA A 171 -1.77 -15.15 -8.46
N ARG A 172 -2.63 -15.72 -9.31
CA ARG A 172 -2.52 -17.12 -9.75
C ARG A 172 -1.23 -17.38 -10.54
N ALA A 173 -0.88 -16.48 -11.46
CA ALA A 173 0.36 -16.57 -12.21
C ALA A 173 1.61 -16.45 -11.32
N ALA A 174 1.61 -15.49 -10.39
CA ALA A 174 2.67 -15.33 -9.40
C ALA A 174 2.89 -16.62 -8.59
N LYS A 175 1.78 -17.22 -8.09
CA LYS A 175 1.83 -18.47 -7.34
C LYS A 175 2.38 -19.63 -8.18
N LYS A 176 1.94 -19.74 -9.44
CA LYS A 176 2.44 -20.76 -10.38
C LYS A 176 3.96 -20.72 -10.53
N HIS A 177 4.55 -19.52 -10.51
CA HIS A 177 5.99 -19.29 -10.67
C HIS A 177 6.78 -19.19 -9.36
N GLY A 178 6.14 -19.44 -8.21
CA GLY A 178 6.79 -19.42 -6.88
C GLY A 178 7.07 -18.01 -6.34
N THR A 179 6.48 -16.98 -6.93
CA THR A 179 6.50 -15.62 -6.40
C THR A 179 5.59 -15.51 -5.20
N LYS A 180 6.02 -14.85 -4.14
CA LYS A 180 5.21 -14.59 -2.95
C LYS A 180 4.18 -13.50 -3.20
N ILE A 181 3.02 -13.60 -2.58
CA ILE A 181 1.90 -12.70 -2.76
C ILE A 181 1.63 -11.95 -1.47
N SER A 182 1.77 -10.63 -1.50
CA SER A 182 1.31 -9.72 -0.47
C SER A 182 -0.01 -9.09 -0.92
N PHE A 183 -1.03 -9.11 -0.06
CA PHE A 183 -2.32 -8.50 -0.34
C PHE A 183 -2.74 -7.57 0.80
N ASP A 184 -2.85 -6.28 0.50
CA ASP A 184 -3.46 -5.26 1.34
C ASP A 184 -4.92 -5.08 0.94
N LEU A 185 -5.83 -5.32 1.87
CA LEU A 185 -7.28 -5.27 1.61
C LEU A 185 -7.76 -3.87 1.22
N ASN A 186 -7.18 -2.84 1.80
CA ASN A 186 -7.32 -1.43 1.42
C ASN A 186 -8.74 -1.02 1.00
N TYR A 187 -9.73 -1.26 1.88
CA TYR A 187 -11.15 -1.01 1.65
C TYR A 187 -11.44 0.46 1.31
N ARG A 188 -12.33 0.67 0.36
CA ARG A 188 -12.86 2.00 0.02
C ARG A 188 -14.36 1.92 -0.24
N ALA A 189 -15.16 2.39 0.68
CA ALA A 189 -16.62 2.32 0.65
C ALA A 189 -17.23 2.76 -0.69
N THR A 190 -16.65 3.81 -1.32
CA THR A 190 -17.16 4.35 -2.60
C THR A 190 -17.03 3.38 -3.76
N PHE A 191 -16.06 2.45 -3.75
CA PHE A 191 -15.89 1.42 -4.79
C PHE A 191 -16.71 0.17 -4.52
N TRP A 192 -17.01 -0.08 -3.25
CA TRP A 192 -17.73 -1.27 -2.81
C TRP A 192 -19.24 -1.14 -2.95
N LYS A 193 -19.78 0.07 -2.88
CA LYS A 193 -21.23 0.32 -2.91
C LYS A 193 -21.90 -0.33 -4.11
N GLY A 194 -22.77 -1.33 -3.82
CA GLY A 194 -23.51 -2.10 -4.83
C GLY A 194 -22.70 -3.21 -5.51
N ARG A 195 -21.47 -3.47 -5.06
CA ARG A 195 -20.57 -4.51 -5.57
C ARG A 195 -20.03 -5.42 -4.47
N GLU A 196 -20.62 -5.35 -3.29
CA GLU A 196 -20.12 -6.02 -2.07
C GLU A 196 -19.94 -7.53 -2.29
N LYS A 197 -20.93 -8.19 -2.90
CA LYS A 197 -20.88 -9.62 -3.18
C LYS A 197 -19.80 -10.00 -4.19
N GLU A 198 -19.66 -9.21 -5.26
CA GLU A 198 -18.63 -9.40 -6.29
C GLU A 198 -17.23 -9.26 -5.70
N LEU A 199 -16.99 -8.14 -4.99
CA LEU A 199 -15.68 -7.81 -4.45
C LEU A 199 -15.28 -8.74 -3.31
N SER A 200 -16.20 -9.11 -2.41
CA SER A 200 -15.93 -10.10 -1.36
C SER A 200 -15.50 -11.45 -1.94
N ALA A 201 -16.10 -11.90 -3.05
CA ALA A 201 -15.71 -13.14 -3.71
C ALA A 201 -14.29 -13.03 -4.28
N ILE A 202 -13.99 -11.98 -5.05
CA ILE A 202 -12.65 -11.76 -5.64
C ILE A 202 -11.59 -11.61 -4.57
N PHE A 203 -11.84 -10.81 -3.54
CA PHE A 203 -10.88 -10.57 -2.45
C PHE A 203 -10.65 -11.84 -1.64
N GLY A 204 -11.70 -12.64 -1.40
CA GLY A 204 -11.59 -13.95 -0.76
C GLY A 204 -10.71 -14.92 -1.56
N GLU A 205 -10.85 -14.94 -2.89
CA GLU A 205 -9.99 -15.77 -3.75
C GLU A 205 -8.52 -15.30 -3.72
N ILE A 206 -8.26 -13.99 -3.79
CA ILE A 206 -6.88 -13.46 -3.68
C ILE A 206 -6.31 -13.75 -2.29
N ALA A 207 -7.07 -13.50 -1.22
CA ALA A 207 -6.64 -13.76 0.16
C ALA A 207 -6.32 -15.25 0.38
N SER A 208 -7.05 -16.17 -0.28
CA SER A 208 -6.82 -17.61 -0.16
C SER A 208 -5.50 -18.10 -0.75
N VAL A 209 -4.86 -17.30 -1.62
CA VAL A 209 -3.56 -17.62 -2.23
C VAL A 209 -2.43 -16.72 -1.72
N ALA A 210 -2.74 -15.67 -0.95
CA ALA A 210 -1.76 -14.75 -0.40
C ALA A 210 -0.84 -15.41 0.64
N ASP A 211 0.41 -14.97 0.68
CA ASP A 211 1.41 -15.34 1.69
C ASP A 211 1.43 -14.31 2.85
N VAL A 212 1.13 -13.04 2.56
CA VAL A 212 1.04 -11.92 3.50
C VAL A 212 -0.29 -11.22 3.32
N LEU A 213 -1.10 -11.13 4.38
CA LEU A 213 -2.37 -10.40 4.41
C LEU A 213 -2.25 -9.18 5.32
N VAL A 214 -2.61 -8.02 4.80
CA VAL A 214 -2.59 -6.76 5.52
C VAL A 214 -3.96 -6.10 5.44
N GLY A 215 -4.34 -5.43 6.50
CA GLY A 215 -5.57 -4.66 6.57
C GLY A 215 -5.75 -4.09 7.97
N ASN A 216 -6.58 -3.06 8.10
CA ASN A 216 -7.03 -2.60 9.39
C ASN A 216 -8.29 -3.38 9.83
N GLU A 217 -8.86 -3.04 10.98
CA GLU A 217 -10.05 -3.71 11.52
C GLU A 217 -11.26 -3.60 10.59
N GLU A 218 -11.43 -2.46 9.92
CA GLU A 218 -12.52 -2.23 8.96
C GLU A 218 -12.30 -3.07 7.68
N ASP A 219 -11.07 -3.13 7.18
CA ASP A 219 -10.71 -3.89 5.99
C ASP A 219 -11.05 -5.38 6.15
N PHE A 220 -10.62 -6.03 7.24
CA PHE A 220 -10.90 -7.44 7.48
C PHE A 220 -12.40 -7.72 7.66
N GLN A 221 -13.13 -6.81 8.29
CA GLN A 221 -14.57 -6.97 8.51
C GLN A 221 -15.35 -6.80 7.21
N LEU A 222 -15.10 -5.76 6.44
CA LEU A 222 -15.89 -5.40 5.28
C LEU A 222 -15.48 -6.16 4.00
N CYS A 223 -14.18 -6.42 3.82
CA CYS A 223 -13.72 -7.16 2.63
C CYS A 223 -13.90 -8.67 2.77
N LEU A 224 -13.61 -9.23 3.96
CA LEU A 224 -13.56 -10.67 4.17
C LEU A 224 -14.67 -11.20 5.08
N GLY A 225 -15.54 -10.33 5.61
CA GLY A 225 -16.64 -10.73 6.49
C GLY A 225 -16.20 -11.27 7.86
N VAL A 226 -14.98 -10.94 8.29
CA VAL A 226 -14.42 -11.43 9.56
C VAL A 226 -14.72 -10.44 10.68
N LYS A 227 -15.42 -10.88 11.73
CA LYS A 227 -15.69 -10.04 12.91
C LYS A 227 -14.42 -9.54 13.58
N GLY A 228 -14.37 -8.25 13.91
CA GLY A 228 -13.27 -7.58 14.58
C GLY A 228 -13.74 -6.53 15.60
N PRO A 229 -12.82 -5.76 16.21
CA PRO A 229 -13.15 -4.63 17.06
C PRO A 229 -13.84 -3.51 16.27
N GLU A 230 -14.44 -2.55 16.98
CA GLU A 230 -15.05 -1.38 16.33
C GLU A 230 -13.97 -0.51 15.67
N ALA A 231 -14.20 -0.13 14.42
CA ALA A 231 -13.25 0.67 13.67
C ALA A 231 -13.07 2.07 14.26
N GLY A 232 -11.79 2.51 14.40
CA GLY A 232 -11.46 3.82 14.93
C GLY A 232 -11.72 4.00 16.42
N GLY A 233 -11.81 2.91 17.18
CA GLY A 233 -12.02 2.91 18.63
C GLY A 233 -10.96 3.70 19.41
N LYS A 234 -11.32 4.19 20.60
CA LYS A 234 -10.40 4.82 21.56
C LYS A 234 -9.85 3.76 22.51
N GLY A 235 -8.62 3.97 22.98
CA GLY A 235 -8.01 3.07 23.95
C GLY A 235 -7.37 1.84 23.33
N LEU A 236 -6.67 2.01 22.23
CA LEU A 236 -6.01 0.95 21.44
C LEU A 236 -5.25 -0.10 22.27
N LYS A 237 -4.62 0.30 23.39
CA LYS A 237 -3.91 -0.64 24.26
C LYS A 237 -4.83 -1.67 24.90
N ALA A 238 -6.05 -1.26 25.27
CA ALA A 238 -7.06 -2.16 25.85
C ALA A 238 -7.64 -3.12 24.80
N GLU A 239 -7.57 -2.76 23.51
CA GLU A 239 -8.17 -3.50 22.41
C GLU A 239 -7.18 -4.47 21.71
N ILE A 240 -5.89 -4.50 22.11
CA ILE A 240 -4.88 -5.36 21.47
C ILE A 240 -5.34 -6.82 21.39
N GLU A 241 -5.95 -7.35 22.45
CA GLU A 241 -6.44 -8.74 22.44
C GLU A 241 -7.61 -8.94 21.47
N SER A 242 -8.50 -7.95 21.34
CA SER A 242 -9.59 -7.98 20.33
C SER A 242 -9.05 -8.00 18.90
N PHE A 243 -7.98 -7.25 18.63
CA PHE A 243 -7.27 -7.31 17.35
C PHE A 243 -6.63 -8.67 17.09
N LYS A 244 -5.98 -9.26 18.10
CA LYS A 244 -5.42 -10.62 17.99
C LYS A 244 -6.50 -11.66 17.73
N GLU A 245 -7.65 -11.56 18.40
CA GLU A 245 -8.77 -12.44 18.15
C GLU A 245 -9.31 -12.32 16.73
N MET A 246 -9.40 -11.10 16.19
CA MET A 246 -9.77 -10.86 14.80
C MET A 246 -8.77 -11.53 13.85
N ILE A 247 -7.49 -11.28 14.02
CA ILE A 247 -6.42 -11.91 13.21
C ILE A 247 -6.50 -13.44 13.32
N ASN A 248 -6.78 -14.01 14.49
CA ASN A 248 -6.96 -15.45 14.64
C ASN A 248 -8.16 -15.99 13.85
N ARG A 249 -9.24 -15.21 13.71
CA ARG A 249 -10.37 -15.57 12.83
C ARG A 249 -9.96 -15.52 11.36
N VAL A 250 -9.19 -14.49 10.95
CA VAL A 250 -8.64 -14.38 9.60
C VAL A 250 -7.73 -15.57 9.28
N ARG A 251 -6.83 -15.94 10.18
CA ARG A 251 -5.95 -17.12 10.03
C ARG A 251 -6.71 -18.42 9.81
N ARG A 252 -7.81 -18.61 10.53
CA ARG A 252 -8.67 -19.81 10.32
C ARG A 252 -9.38 -19.82 8.98
N ALA A 253 -9.79 -18.64 8.49
CA ALA A 253 -10.48 -18.51 7.21
C ALA A 253 -9.50 -18.59 6.02
N TYR A 254 -8.29 -18.08 6.17
CA TYR A 254 -7.27 -17.97 5.12
C TYR A 254 -5.92 -18.55 5.58
N PRO A 255 -5.83 -19.86 5.84
CA PRO A 255 -4.66 -20.48 6.50
C PRO A 255 -3.40 -20.55 5.64
N ASN A 256 -3.48 -20.24 4.34
CA ASN A 256 -2.32 -20.24 3.44
C ASN A 256 -1.38 -19.07 3.67
N ALA A 257 -1.89 -17.95 4.17
CA ALA A 257 -1.02 -16.85 4.53
C ALA A 257 -0.22 -17.21 5.78
N SER A 258 1.01 -16.79 5.76
CA SER A 258 1.96 -17.05 6.84
C SER A 258 2.19 -15.81 7.71
N THR A 259 1.76 -14.65 7.21
CA THR A 259 1.89 -13.37 7.90
C THR A 259 0.59 -12.57 7.78
N TYR A 260 0.13 -12.03 8.89
CA TYR A 260 -1.06 -11.19 9.00
C TYR A 260 -0.69 -9.95 9.80
N ALA A 261 -0.92 -8.76 9.24
CA ALA A 261 -0.54 -7.52 9.89
C ALA A 261 -1.67 -6.50 9.88
N THR A 262 -1.76 -5.71 10.93
CA THR A 262 -2.66 -4.57 11.05
C THR A 262 -1.94 -3.42 11.73
N THR A 263 -2.20 -2.19 11.27
CA THR A 263 -1.76 -0.98 11.96
C THR A 263 -2.81 -0.57 12.98
N LEU A 264 -2.35 -0.02 14.09
CA LEU A 264 -3.17 0.55 15.15
C LEU A 264 -3.03 2.07 15.11
N ARG A 265 -4.13 2.79 15.04
CA ARG A 265 -4.09 4.25 15.00
C ARG A 265 -5.24 4.87 15.78
N GLU A 266 -4.89 5.75 16.71
CA GLU A 266 -5.80 6.68 17.35
C GLU A 266 -5.43 8.11 16.96
N VAL A 267 -6.42 8.90 16.55
CA VAL A 267 -6.22 10.30 16.17
C VAL A 267 -6.52 11.17 17.39
N VAL A 268 -5.48 11.76 17.99
CA VAL A 268 -5.62 12.73 19.09
C VAL A 268 -6.04 14.08 18.52
N ASP A 269 -5.29 14.58 17.56
CA ASP A 269 -5.64 15.68 16.66
C ASP A 269 -4.99 15.44 15.28
N THR A 270 -5.11 16.39 14.35
CA THR A 270 -4.59 16.22 13.00
C THR A 270 -3.08 15.97 12.95
N ASN A 271 -2.33 16.55 13.88
CA ASN A 271 -0.88 16.50 13.92
C ASN A 271 -0.31 15.55 14.99
N HIS A 272 -1.16 14.95 15.84
CA HIS A 272 -0.78 14.00 16.87
C HIS A 272 -1.58 12.71 16.75
N HIS A 273 -0.89 11.62 16.53
CA HIS A 273 -1.51 10.30 16.48
C HIS A 273 -0.77 9.34 17.42
N LEU A 274 -1.53 8.41 18.00
CA LEU A 274 -0.97 7.20 18.58
C LEU A 274 -0.88 6.16 17.46
N TRP A 275 0.32 5.69 17.17
CA TRP A 275 0.62 4.80 16.07
C TRP A 275 1.30 3.53 16.57
N GLY A 276 0.70 2.39 16.28
CA GLY A 276 1.17 1.06 16.64
C GLY A 276 0.90 0.05 15.54
N ALA A 277 1.24 -1.22 15.80
CA ALA A 277 0.97 -2.31 14.86
C ALA A 277 0.92 -3.66 15.58
N ILE A 278 0.19 -4.61 15.01
CA ILE A 278 0.16 -6.01 15.43
C ILE A 278 0.44 -6.87 14.20
N MET A 279 1.27 -7.90 14.38
CA MET A 279 1.57 -8.88 13.35
C MET A 279 1.62 -10.29 13.94
N ALA A 280 0.98 -11.22 13.27
CA ALA A 280 1.20 -12.65 13.47
C ALA A 280 2.08 -13.17 12.32
N ALA A 281 3.17 -13.87 12.65
CA ALA A 281 4.04 -14.52 11.67
C ALA A 281 4.32 -15.97 12.12
N GLY A 282 3.78 -16.92 11.38
CA GLY A 282 3.68 -18.30 11.85
C GLY A 282 2.84 -18.35 13.13
N ASP A 283 3.37 -18.92 14.19
CA ASP A 283 2.71 -19.01 15.50
C ASP A 283 3.09 -17.86 16.45
N ASP A 284 4.06 -17.03 16.05
CA ASP A 284 4.57 -15.94 16.87
C ASP A 284 3.74 -14.65 16.67
N TRP A 285 3.63 -13.87 17.76
CA TRP A 285 2.99 -12.57 17.79
C TRP A 285 4.00 -11.46 18.04
N PHE A 286 3.89 -10.41 17.26
CA PHE A 286 4.71 -9.21 17.39
C PHE A 286 3.79 -8.01 17.55
N VAL A 287 4.02 -7.19 18.57
CA VAL A 287 3.21 -6.02 18.87
C VAL A 287 4.14 -4.82 19.03
N VAL A 288 3.85 -3.77 18.29
CA VAL A 288 4.39 -2.44 18.53
C VAL A 288 3.29 -1.65 19.24
N GLU A 289 3.48 -1.44 20.53
CA GLU A 289 2.59 -0.61 21.34
C GLU A 289 2.39 0.77 20.68
N PRO A 290 1.18 1.34 20.72
CA PRO A 290 0.94 2.68 20.20
C PRO A 290 1.87 3.71 20.84
N ARG A 291 2.63 4.41 20.00
CA ARG A 291 3.55 5.50 20.37
C ARG A 291 3.03 6.82 19.80
N ASP A 292 3.25 7.89 20.51
CA ASP A 292 2.96 9.23 20.03
C ASP A 292 3.86 9.60 18.84
N ILE A 293 3.26 10.05 17.75
CA ILE A 293 3.97 10.55 16.57
C ILE A 293 3.39 11.91 16.15
N THR A 294 4.28 12.81 15.73
CA THR A 294 3.89 14.05 15.08
C THR A 294 3.70 13.82 13.59
N VAL A 295 2.55 14.23 13.08
CA VAL A 295 2.12 14.00 11.70
C VAL A 295 2.06 15.32 10.95
N LEU A 296 2.76 15.39 9.81
CA LEU A 296 2.60 16.48 8.84
C LEU A 296 1.42 16.20 7.91
N ASP A 297 1.36 14.99 7.39
CA ASP A 297 0.28 14.47 6.57
C ASP A 297 0.05 12.99 6.87
N ARG A 298 -1.20 12.61 7.18
CA ARG A 298 -1.52 11.23 7.56
C ARG A 298 -1.62 10.26 6.37
N ILE A 299 -1.72 10.78 5.13
CA ILE A 299 -1.89 9.97 3.93
C ILE A 299 -0.58 9.23 3.64
N GLY A 300 -0.69 7.95 3.30
CA GLY A 300 0.47 7.10 3.00
C GLY A 300 1.15 6.43 4.19
N GLY A 301 0.73 6.71 5.44
CA GLY A 301 1.30 6.03 6.61
C GLY A 301 1.12 4.51 6.57
N GLY A 302 -0.07 4.02 6.17
CA GLY A 302 -0.34 2.60 5.94
C GLY A 302 0.53 2.00 4.84
N ASP A 303 0.62 2.69 3.70
CA ASP A 303 1.46 2.26 2.57
C ASP A 303 2.94 2.19 2.98
N GLY A 304 3.41 3.17 3.76
CA GLY A 304 4.77 3.18 4.33
C GLY A 304 5.02 2.00 5.28
N PHE A 305 4.04 1.65 6.12
CA PHE A 305 4.11 0.47 6.98
C PHE A 305 4.26 -0.81 6.16
N VAL A 306 3.38 -1.02 5.19
CA VAL A 306 3.43 -2.22 4.32
C VAL A 306 4.74 -2.25 3.54
N GLY A 307 5.16 -1.12 2.95
CA GLY A 307 6.41 -1.02 2.21
C GLY A 307 7.63 -1.37 3.04
N GLY A 308 7.72 -0.84 4.27
CA GLY A 308 8.80 -1.16 5.20
C GLY A 308 8.81 -2.61 5.65
N MET A 309 7.63 -3.17 5.92
CA MET A 309 7.50 -4.59 6.27
C MET A 309 7.94 -5.50 5.10
N LEU A 310 7.50 -5.23 3.88
CA LEU A 310 7.90 -5.99 2.70
C LEU A 310 9.40 -5.84 2.41
N TYR A 311 9.97 -4.64 2.60
CA TYR A 311 11.42 -4.44 2.49
C TYR A 311 12.19 -5.35 3.47
N ALA A 312 11.78 -5.38 4.72
CA ALA A 312 12.42 -6.20 5.75
C ALA A 312 12.32 -7.72 5.44
N ILE A 313 11.18 -8.16 4.87
CA ILE A 313 11.00 -9.53 4.36
C ILE A 313 11.98 -9.81 3.21
N LEU A 314 12.06 -8.88 2.24
CA LEU A 314 12.97 -9.00 1.08
C LEU A 314 14.44 -9.05 1.47
N LYS A 315 14.81 -8.38 2.56
CA LYS A 315 16.16 -8.43 3.15
C LYS A 315 16.42 -9.72 3.95
N GLY A 316 15.42 -10.58 4.12
CA GLY A 316 15.52 -11.82 4.88
C GLY A 316 15.73 -11.61 6.39
N TRP A 317 15.29 -10.48 6.92
CA TRP A 317 15.39 -10.20 8.36
C TRP A 317 14.42 -11.07 9.16
N GLU A 318 14.62 -11.12 10.49
CA GLU A 318 13.71 -11.82 11.39
C GLU A 318 12.38 -11.07 11.56
N PRO A 319 11.25 -11.76 11.84
CA PRO A 319 9.91 -11.18 11.85
C PRO A 319 9.73 -9.97 12.78
N GLU A 320 10.42 -9.93 13.90
CA GLU A 320 10.39 -8.77 14.78
C GLU A 320 10.84 -7.49 14.07
N LYS A 321 11.87 -7.59 13.21
CA LYS A 321 12.33 -6.46 12.41
C LYS A 321 11.35 -6.06 11.29
N TRP A 322 10.50 -6.98 10.81
CA TRP A 322 9.50 -6.65 9.79
C TRP A 322 8.51 -5.61 10.32
N ILE A 323 7.94 -5.87 11.50
CA ILE A 323 6.97 -4.94 12.09
C ILE A 323 7.62 -3.64 12.56
N GLN A 324 8.84 -3.70 13.12
CA GLN A 324 9.59 -2.53 13.59
C GLN A 324 9.93 -1.59 12.44
N PHE A 325 10.50 -2.13 11.36
CA PHE A 325 10.86 -1.35 10.18
C PHE A 325 9.62 -0.84 9.43
N GLY A 326 8.57 -1.65 9.37
CA GLY A 326 7.26 -1.25 8.85
C GLY A 326 6.70 -0.07 9.64
N TRP A 327 6.65 -0.15 10.97
CA TRP A 327 6.19 0.93 11.84
C TRP A 327 6.97 2.23 11.59
N ALA A 328 8.29 2.14 11.55
CA ALA A 328 9.16 3.31 11.36
C ALA A 328 9.02 3.92 9.95
N SER A 329 8.87 3.08 8.91
CA SER A 329 8.62 3.55 7.54
C SER A 329 7.25 4.23 7.41
N GLY A 330 6.22 3.72 8.09
CA GLY A 330 4.91 4.35 8.17
C GLY A 330 4.98 5.70 8.88
N ALA A 331 5.68 5.78 10.00
CA ALA A 331 5.92 7.04 10.70
C ALA A 331 6.70 8.04 9.82
N LEU A 332 7.73 7.59 9.09
CA LEU A 332 8.47 8.43 8.12
C LEU A 332 7.53 8.99 7.06
N ALA A 333 6.65 8.18 6.48
CA ALA A 333 5.72 8.63 5.45
C ALA A 333 4.83 9.78 5.94
N THR A 334 4.41 9.75 7.21
CA THR A 334 3.58 10.82 7.78
C THR A 334 4.29 12.15 8.00
N THR A 335 5.60 12.22 7.81
CA THR A 335 6.40 13.47 7.86
C THR A 335 6.54 14.16 6.51
N MET A 336 5.93 13.62 5.45
CA MET A 336 6.08 14.08 4.07
C MET A 336 4.72 14.44 3.47
N LEU A 337 4.73 15.29 2.42
CA LEU A 337 3.53 15.65 1.65
C LEU A 337 3.34 14.77 0.39
N THR A 338 4.11 13.70 0.25
CA THR A 338 4.20 12.89 -0.97
C THR A 338 3.35 11.61 -0.97
N ASP A 339 2.59 11.30 0.07
CA ASP A 339 1.87 10.04 0.28
C ASP A 339 2.77 8.80 0.48
N TYR A 340 4.07 8.90 0.30
CA TYR A 340 4.98 7.76 0.40
C TYR A 340 6.25 8.12 1.15
N ALA A 341 6.80 7.13 1.86
CA ALA A 341 8.09 7.25 2.51
C ALA A 341 9.22 7.35 1.48
N GLN A 342 10.15 8.26 1.73
CA GLN A 342 11.36 8.47 0.93
C GLN A 342 12.59 8.34 1.85
N PRO A 343 12.91 7.11 2.31
CA PRO A 343 14.07 6.92 3.17
C PRO A 343 15.37 7.23 2.43
N ALA A 344 16.26 7.98 3.06
CA ALA A 344 17.60 8.22 2.52
C ALA A 344 18.45 6.94 2.55
N ASP A 345 18.30 6.16 3.63
CA ASP A 345 18.96 4.88 3.88
C ASP A 345 18.23 4.10 5.00
N GLU A 346 18.69 2.89 5.30
CA GLU A 346 18.16 2.06 6.38
C GLU A 346 18.35 2.71 7.77
N ASP A 347 19.45 3.42 7.98
CA ASP A 347 19.80 4.02 9.27
C ASP A 347 18.82 5.14 9.64
N GLN A 348 18.34 5.92 8.67
CA GLN A 348 17.29 6.91 8.88
C GLN A 348 16.01 6.24 9.42
N VAL A 349 15.58 5.14 8.82
CA VAL A 349 14.37 4.42 9.27
C VAL A 349 14.58 3.84 10.67
N TRP A 350 15.73 3.20 10.92
CA TRP A 350 16.07 2.69 12.25
C TRP A 350 16.20 3.79 13.31
N SER A 351 16.63 5.01 12.94
CA SER A 351 16.67 6.12 13.88
C SER A 351 15.28 6.54 14.34
N ILE A 352 14.29 6.51 13.45
CA ILE A 352 12.88 6.78 13.78
C ILE A 352 12.35 5.69 14.73
N TRP A 353 12.65 4.42 14.45
CA TRP A 353 12.29 3.33 15.37
C TRP A 353 12.83 3.53 16.77
N LYS A 354 14.09 3.98 16.89
CA LYS A 354 14.77 4.24 18.15
C LYS A 354 14.34 5.55 18.82
N GLY A 355 13.48 6.35 18.20
CA GLY A 355 13.08 7.68 18.70
C GLY A 355 14.23 8.71 18.72
N ASN A 356 15.23 8.54 17.84
CA ASN A 356 16.38 9.43 17.79
C ASN A 356 16.16 10.56 16.76
N ALA A 357 15.75 11.73 17.25
CA ALA A 357 15.54 12.92 16.43
C ALA A 357 16.77 13.88 16.41
N ARG A 358 17.93 13.44 16.90
CA ARG A 358 19.15 14.27 16.89
C ARG A 358 19.75 14.34 15.48
N VAL A 359 20.46 15.44 15.21
CA VAL A 359 21.21 15.60 13.95
C VAL A 359 22.18 14.44 13.78
N GLN A 360 22.03 13.73 12.67
CA GLN A 360 22.98 12.70 12.24
C GLN A 360 24.07 13.38 11.39
N ARG A 361 25.35 13.09 11.67
CA ARG A 361 26.51 13.65 10.96
C ARG A 361 27.38 12.53 10.44
#